data_0ae11e11571c7c082d9367fef466c885
#
_entry.id   0ae11e11571c7c082d9367fef466c885
#
_cell.length_a   1.000
_cell.length_b   1.000
_cell.length_c   1.000
_cell.angle_alpha   90.00
_cell.angle_beta   90.00
_cell.angle_gamma   90.00
#
_symmetry.space_group_name_H-M   'P 1'
#
loop_
_entity.id
_entity.type
_entity.pdbx_description
1 polymer ?
#
loop_
_entity_poly.entity_id
_entity_poly.type
_entity_poly.pdbx_seq_one_letter_code
_entity_poly.pdbx_strand_id
1 'polypeptide(L)'
;LLDAREEMTTFLNLVMSEPDIARVPVMIDSSKWEVIEAGLKCLQGKSIVNSISLKEGEEIFIEHARLIKKLGAAVVVMAFDEKGQADTFERKIEVCARAYKILTEQVDFNPHDIIFDPNVLAVATGIEEHDNYAVDFIKATGWIKKNLPGAHVSGGVSNLSFSFRGNNYIREAMHAVFLYHAIRQGMDMGIVNPAASVLYTDIPVSYTHLRAHETDQYL
;
A
#
# COMPACT_ATOMS: atom_id res chain seq x y z
N LEU A 1 -28.62 4.98 7.24
CA LEU A 1 -27.20 4.67 7.04
C LEU A 1 -27.09 3.18 6.77
N LEU A 2 -26.44 2.78 5.66
CA LEU A 2 -26.17 1.37 5.35
C LEU A 2 -25.21 0.77 6.40
N ASP A 3 -25.44 -0.48 6.79
CA ASP A 3 -24.51 -1.21 7.64
C ASP A 3 -23.34 -1.73 6.76
N ALA A 4 -22.16 -1.16 6.97
CA ALA A 4 -20.99 -1.49 6.15
C ALA A 4 -20.59 -2.98 6.23
N ARG A 5 -20.87 -3.65 7.34
CA ARG A 5 -20.60 -5.08 7.54
C ARG A 5 -21.56 -5.95 6.71
N GLU A 6 -22.85 -5.60 6.73
CA GLU A 6 -23.87 -6.27 5.96
C GLU A 6 -23.66 -6.08 4.46
N GLU A 7 -23.37 -4.84 4.03
CA GLU A 7 -23.10 -4.51 2.63
C GLU A 7 -21.85 -5.22 2.09
N MET A 8 -20.75 -5.25 2.88
CA MET A 8 -19.54 -5.98 2.52
C MET A 8 -19.83 -7.47 2.33
N THR A 9 -20.57 -8.07 3.26
CA THR A 9 -20.95 -9.49 3.21
C THR A 9 -21.80 -9.79 1.99
N THR A 10 -22.83 -8.97 1.73
CA THR A 10 -23.75 -9.13 0.59
C THR A 10 -22.99 -9.01 -0.73
N PHE A 11 -22.18 -7.95 -0.87
CA PHE A 11 -21.39 -7.72 -2.08
C PHE A 11 -20.42 -8.87 -2.37
N LEU A 12 -19.65 -9.31 -1.37
CA LEU A 12 -18.67 -10.38 -1.56
C LEU A 12 -19.31 -11.73 -1.84
N ASN A 13 -20.47 -12.05 -1.25
CA ASN A 13 -21.19 -13.26 -1.58
C ASN A 13 -21.68 -13.25 -3.04
N LEU A 14 -22.11 -12.09 -3.56
CA LEU A 14 -22.45 -11.94 -4.98
C LEU A 14 -21.20 -12.11 -5.87
N VAL A 15 -20.08 -11.46 -5.52
CA VAL A 15 -18.80 -11.60 -6.24
C VAL A 15 -18.34 -13.05 -6.29
N MET A 16 -18.43 -13.79 -5.18
CA MET A 16 -18.02 -15.19 -5.10
C MET A 16 -18.95 -16.15 -5.85
N SER A 17 -20.16 -15.72 -6.21
CA SER A 17 -21.06 -16.51 -7.07
C SER A 17 -20.71 -16.41 -8.56
N GLU A 18 -19.83 -15.48 -8.94
CA GLU A 18 -19.38 -15.27 -10.32
C GLU A 18 -18.03 -15.96 -10.57
N PRO A 19 -17.97 -17.10 -11.28
CA PRO A 19 -16.75 -17.91 -11.43
C PRO A 19 -15.56 -17.14 -12.02
N ASP A 20 -15.82 -16.21 -12.96
CA ASP A 20 -14.78 -15.43 -13.62
C ASP A 20 -14.14 -14.40 -12.69
N ILE A 21 -14.86 -13.94 -11.67
CA ILE A 21 -14.36 -13.00 -10.65
C ILE A 21 -13.75 -13.78 -9.48
N ALA A 22 -14.41 -14.84 -9.02
CA ALA A 22 -14.00 -15.63 -7.86
C ALA A 22 -12.60 -16.26 -7.98
N ARG A 23 -12.08 -16.42 -9.19
CA ARG A 23 -10.74 -16.96 -9.47
C ARG A 23 -9.60 -15.97 -9.24
N VAL A 24 -9.87 -14.66 -9.11
CA VAL A 24 -8.84 -13.66 -8.85
C VAL A 24 -8.78 -13.31 -7.36
N PRO A 25 -7.59 -13.02 -6.82
CA PRO A 25 -7.47 -12.56 -5.43
C PRO A 25 -8.26 -11.26 -5.20
N VAL A 26 -9.06 -11.24 -4.16
CA VAL A 26 -9.81 -10.05 -3.74
C VAL A 26 -9.12 -9.38 -2.57
N MET A 27 -8.88 -8.08 -2.66
CA MET A 27 -8.38 -7.26 -1.56
C MET A 27 -9.56 -6.59 -0.84
N ILE A 28 -9.70 -6.89 0.45
CA ILE A 28 -10.68 -6.21 1.31
C ILE A 28 -10.04 -4.96 1.87
N ASP A 29 -10.67 -3.81 1.63
CA ASP A 29 -10.21 -2.51 2.09
C ASP A 29 -11.27 -1.88 3.00
N SER A 30 -10.93 -1.69 4.26
CA SER A 30 -11.76 -0.97 5.23
C SER A 30 -10.92 -0.42 6.37
N SER A 31 -11.35 0.74 6.90
CA SER A 31 -10.82 1.30 8.15
C SER A 31 -11.40 0.65 9.41
N LYS A 32 -12.43 -0.21 9.26
CA LYS A 32 -13.12 -0.87 10.37
C LYS A 32 -12.81 -2.35 10.38
N TRP A 33 -12.26 -2.83 11.50
CA TRP A 33 -11.86 -4.23 11.63
C TRP A 33 -13.03 -5.21 11.47
N GLU A 34 -14.18 -4.91 12.04
CA GLU A 34 -15.38 -5.75 11.95
C GLU A 34 -15.88 -5.94 10.51
N VAL A 35 -15.61 -4.96 9.63
CA VAL A 35 -15.94 -5.06 8.19
C VAL A 35 -14.93 -5.96 7.47
N ILE A 36 -13.65 -5.82 7.80
CA ILE A 36 -12.58 -6.69 7.26
C ILE A 36 -12.84 -8.15 7.64
N GLU A 37 -13.11 -8.41 8.92
CA GLU A 37 -13.38 -9.77 9.43
C GLU A 37 -14.61 -10.39 8.76
N ALA A 38 -15.70 -9.63 8.61
CA ALA A 38 -16.89 -10.09 7.93
C ALA A 38 -16.61 -10.45 6.45
N GLY A 39 -15.87 -9.57 5.76
CA GLY A 39 -15.50 -9.80 4.37
C GLY A 39 -14.59 -11.01 4.17
N LEU A 40 -13.59 -11.21 5.04
CA LEU A 40 -12.69 -12.37 4.98
C LEU A 40 -13.45 -13.70 5.06
N LYS A 41 -14.53 -13.76 5.83
CA LYS A 41 -15.35 -14.98 5.98
C LYS A 41 -16.15 -15.33 4.72
N CYS A 42 -16.29 -14.40 3.78
CA CYS A 42 -17.00 -14.60 2.51
C CYS A 42 -16.10 -15.06 1.38
N LEU A 43 -14.79 -14.90 1.51
CA LEU A 43 -13.85 -15.15 0.42
C LEU A 43 -13.31 -16.58 0.40
N GLN A 44 -13.02 -17.08 -0.79
CA GLN A 44 -12.36 -18.34 -1.05
C GLN A 44 -10.98 -18.11 -1.69
N GLY A 45 -10.04 -19.00 -1.41
CA GLY A 45 -8.68 -18.90 -1.92
C GLY A 45 -7.84 -17.81 -1.22
N LYS A 46 -6.77 -17.38 -1.89
CA LYS A 46 -5.89 -16.33 -1.36
C LYS A 46 -6.54 -14.96 -1.51
N SER A 47 -6.88 -14.34 -0.40
CA SER A 47 -7.35 -12.95 -0.33
C SER A 47 -6.27 -12.06 0.30
N ILE A 48 -6.48 -10.76 0.28
CA ILE A 48 -5.58 -9.76 0.84
C ILE A 48 -6.39 -8.83 1.74
N VAL A 49 -5.85 -8.49 2.90
CA VAL A 49 -6.42 -7.47 3.80
C VAL A 49 -5.68 -6.15 3.62
N ASN A 50 -6.40 -5.08 3.40
CA ASN A 50 -5.89 -3.71 3.43
C ASN A 50 -6.65 -2.93 4.53
N SER A 51 -6.07 -2.67 5.64
CA SER A 51 -4.75 -2.97 6.13
C SER A 51 -4.75 -3.14 7.66
N ILE A 52 -3.63 -3.56 8.22
CA ILE A 52 -3.34 -3.46 9.65
C ILE A 52 -2.13 -2.56 9.88
N SER A 53 -1.98 -2.05 11.10
CA SER A 53 -0.83 -1.23 11.50
C SER A 53 -0.62 -1.29 13.01
N LEU A 54 0.53 -0.77 13.45
CA LEU A 54 0.86 -0.64 14.89
C LEU A 54 0.24 0.59 15.55
N LYS A 55 -0.68 1.29 14.87
CA LYS A 55 -1.31 2.51 15.37
C LYS A 55 -2.01 2.31 16.73
N GLU A 56 -2.67 1.18 16.92
CA GLU A 56 -3.42 0.85 18.12
C GLU A 56 -2.61 -0.03 19.09
N GLY A 57 -1.31 -0.20 18.83
CA GLY A 57 -0.39 -0.99 19.64
C GLY A 57 -0.19 -2.43 19.17
N GLU A 58 0.80 -3.11 19.78
CA GLU A 58 1.22 -4.44 19.34
C GLU A 58 0.17 -5.52 19.62
N GLU A 59 -0.57 -5.45 20.74
CA GLU A 59 -1.54 -6.47 21.11
C GLU A 59 -2.64 -6.61 20.07
N ILE A 60 -3.24 -5.49 19.66
CA ILE A 60 -4.30 -5.45 18.62
C ILE A 60 -3.73 -5.86 17.27
N PHE A 61 -2.52 -5.41 16.94
CA PHE A 61 -1.85 -5.79 15.71
C PHE A 61 -1.63 -7.32 15.63
N ILE A 62 -1.18 -7.94 16.69
CA ILE A 62 -0.97 -9.40 16.80
C ILE A 62 -2.29 -10.16 16.70
N GLU A 63 -3.35 -9.69 17.39
CA GLU A 63 -4.68 -10.29 17.34
C GLU A 63 -5.23 -10.31 15.91
N HIS A 64 -5.19 -9.16 15.22
CA HIS A 64 -5.64 -9.05 13.84
C HIS A 64 -4.81 -9.95 12.91
N ALA A 65 -3.48 -9.93 13.05
CA ALA A 65 -2.60 -10.75 12.23
C ALA A 65 -2.85 -12.26 12.41
N ARG A 66 -3.11 -12.72 13.64
CA ARG A 66 -3.46 -14.13 13.90
C ARG A 66 -4.76 -14.55 13.22
N LEU A 67 -5.77 -13.69 13.23
CA LEU A 67 -7.02 -13.98 12.53
C LEU A 67 -6.85 -14.01 11.03
N ILE A 68 -6.12 -13.04 10.46
CA ILE A 68 -5.79 -13.00 9.02
C ILE A 68 -5.05 -14.29 8.61
N LYS A 69 -4.01 -14.67 9.36
CA LYS A 69 -3.27 -15.91 9.13
C LYS A 69 -4.20 -17.14 9.17
N LYS A 70 -5.06 -17.22 10.19
CA LYS A 70 -6.03 -18.34 10.36
C LYS A 70 -6.97 -18.47 9.16
N LEU A 71 -7.35 -17.35 8.55
CA LEU A 71 -8.22 -17.32 7.36
C LEU A 71 -7.45 -17.45 6.04
N GLY A 72 -6.11 -17.59 6.09
CA GLY A 72 -5.27 -17.86 4.92
C GLY A 72 -5.00 -16.66 4.02
N ALA A 73 -5.30 -15.44 4.47
CA ALA A 73 -5.11 -14.22 3.70
C ALA A 73 -3.68 -13.66 3.81
N ALA A 74 -3.24 -12.93 2.79
CA ALA A 74 -2.11 -12.02 2.86
C ALA A 74 -2.55 -10.69 3.48
N VAL A 75 -1.58 -9.89 3.94
CA VAL A 75 -1.88 -8.66 4.67
C VAL A 75 -1.03 -7.49 4.22
N VAL A 76 -1.68 -6.37 3.95
CA VAL A 76 -1.02 -5.07 3.82
C VAL A 76 -0.76 -4.51 5.21
N VAL A 77 0.49 -4.18 5.48
CA VAL A 77 0.96 -3.57 6.74
C VAL A 77 1.38 -2.14 6.46
N MET A 78 0.62 -1.18 6.94
CA MET A 78 0.97 0.23 6.79
C MET A 78 2.07 0.64 7.76
N ALA A 79 3.00 1.46 7.29
CA ALA A 79 4.03 2.08 8.13
C ALA A 79 3.43 3.18 9.02
N PHE A 80 2.67 2.75 10.02
CA PHE A 80 1.95 3.59 10.97
C PHE A 80 2.04 2.95 12.35
N ASP A 81 2.55 3.66 13.33
CA ASP A 81 2.64 3.21 14.71
C ASP A 81 1.96 4.18 15.69
N GLU A 82 2.17 3.98 16.97
CA GLU A 82 1.59 4.78 18.05
C GLU A 82 2.00 6.25 18.00
N LYS A 83 3.15 6.56 17.32
CA LYS A 83 3.63 7.92 17.12
C LYS A 83 3.00 8.60 15.90
N GLY A 84 2.28 7.86 15.07
CA GLY A 84 1.64 8.34 13.86
C GLY A 84 2.16 7.71 12.59
N GLN A 85 1.75 8.27 11.46
CA GLN A 85 2.13 7.82 10.13
C GLN A 85 3.62 8.11 9.88
N ALA A 86 4.36 7.10 9.39
CA ALA A 86 5.74 7.28 9.00
C ALA A 86 5.83 8.10 7.70
N ASP A 87 6.52 9.21 7.75
CA ASP A 87 6.70 10.18 6.66
C ASP A 87 8.12 10.14 6.09
N THR A 88 9.15 10.09 6.93
CA THR A 88 10.56 10.03 6.53
C THR A 88 11.04 8.61 6.24
N PHE A 89 12.13 8.50 5.48
CA PHE A 89 12.76 7.20 5.19
C PHE A 89 13.05 6.40 6.47
N GLU A 90 13.67 7.02 7.46
CA GLU A 90 14.06 6.39 8.72
C GLU A 90 12.85 5.84 9.48
N ARG A 91 11.78 6.62 9.53
CA ARG A 91 10.53 6.20 10.19
C ARG A 91 9.87 5.04 9.45
N LYS A 92 9.85 5.09 8.11
CA LYS A 92 9.28 4.01 7.29
C LYS A 92 9.97 2.69 7.54
N ILE A 93 11.31 2.66 7.52
CA ILE A 93 12.08 1.44 7.76
C ILE A 93 12.00 0.94 9.21
N GLU A 94 12.00 1.85 10.19
CA GLU A 94 11.83 1.51 11.62
C GLU A 94 10.51 0.77 11.85
N VAL A 95 9.38 1.35 11.40
CA VAL A 95 8.06 0.76 11.61
C VAL A 95 7.90 -0.54 10.84
N CYS A 96 8.35 -0.61 9.59
CA CYS A 96 8.29 -1.84 8.80
C CYS A 96 9.14 -2.97 9.40
N ALA A 97 10.36 -2.67 9.88
CA ALA A 97 11.20 -3.66 10.54
C ALA A 97 10.59 -4.19 11.83
N ARG A 98 10.01 -3.30 12.66
CA ARG A 98 9.31 -3.68 13.89
C ARG A 98 8.11 -4.57 13.59
N ALA A 99 7.26 -4.17 12.65
CA ALA A 99 6.10 -4.96 12.25
C ALA A 99 6.48 -6.33 11.66
N TYR A 100 7.53 -6.37 10.82
CA TYR A 100 8.04 -7.63 10.27
C TYR A 100 8.49 -8.60 11.36
N LYS A 101 9.26 -8.10 12.33
CA LYS A 101 9.74 -8.92 13.46
C LYS A 101 8.57 -9.48 14.29
N ILE A 102 7.55 -8.68 14.60
CA ILE A 102 6.37 -9.13 15.33
C ILE A 102 5.63 -10.22 14.53
N LEU A 103 5.40 -9.98 13.24
CA LEU A 103 4.67 -10.92 12.39
C LEU A 103 5.39 -12.27 12.26
N THR A 104 6.70 -12.25 12.05
CA THR A 104 7.47 -13.48 11.83
C THR A 104 7.81 -14.22 13.11
N GLU A 105 8.16 -13.50 14.20
CA GLU A 105 8.62 -14.14 15.45
C GLU A 105 7.46 -14.45 16.43
N GLN A 106 6.42 -13.62 16.47
CA GLN A 106 5.34 -13.79 17.48
C GLN A 106 4.05 -14.37 16.89
N VAL A 107 3.80 -14.15 15.59
CA VAL A 107 2.61 -14.66 14.90
C VAL A 107 2.95 -15.88 14.04
N ASP A 108 4.23 -16.05 13.71
CA ASP A 108 4.69 -17.05 12.73
C ASP A 108 3.95 -16.85 11.38
N PHE A 109 3.84 -15.59 10.95
CA PHE A 109 3.22 -15.23 9.68
C PHE A 109 4.19 -15.55 8.53
N ASN A 110 3.66 -16.10 7.43
CA ASN A 110 4.51 -16.36 6.27
C ASN A 110 5.03 -15.04 5.69
N PRO A 111 6.35 -14.82 5.58
CA PRO A 111 6.90 -13.59 5.02
C PRO A 111 6.38 -13.24 3.62
N HIS A 112 6.10 -14.25 2.78
CA HIS A 112 5.55 -14.05 1.43
C HIS A 112 4.08 -13.59 1.41
N ASP A 113 3.40 -13.60 2.54
CA ASP A 113 2.05 -13.07 2.70
C ASP A 113 2.04 -11.67 3.36
N ILE A 114 3.23 -11.10 3.64
CA ILE A 114 3.39 -9.75 4.20
C ILE A 114 3.64 -8.76 3.06
N ILE A 115 2.80 -7.72 2.98
CA ILE A 115 2.89 -6.66 1.98
C ILE A 115 3.03 -5.34 2.72
N PHE A 116 4.20 -4.70 2.69
CA PHE A 116 4.36 -3.39 3.31
C PHE A 116 3.83 -2.27 2.42
N ASP A 117 3.08 -1.34 3.03
CA ASP A 117 2.81 -0.02 2.47
C ASP A 117 3.56 1.02 3.30
N PRO A 118 4.74 1.47 2.84
CA PRO A 118 5.51 2.50 3.54
C PRO A 118 4.94 3.91 3.36
N ASN A 119 3.67 4.05 3.09
CA ASN A 119 2.87 5.25 2.90
C ASN A 119 3.31 6.12 1.71
N VAL A 120 2.52 6.09 0.65
CA VAL A 120 2.60 7.08 -0.43
C VAL A 120 1.93 8.37 0.05
N LEU A 121 2.71 9.44 0.22
CA LEU A 121 2.26 10.73 0.69
C LEU A 121 2.28 11.77 -0.43
N ALA A 122 1.45 12.82 -0.30
CA ALA A 122 1.33 13.85 -1.32
C ALA A 122 2.58 14.72 -1.38
N VAL A 123 3.07 14.97 -2.59
CA VAL A 123 4.16 15.91 -2.88
C VAL A 123 3.62 17.21 -3.48
N ALA A 124 4.50 18.20 -3.65
CA ALA A 124 4.16 19.52 -4.20
C ALA A 124 2.98 20.20 -3.46
N THR A 125 2.98 20.11 -2.15
CA THR A 125 1.96 20.70 -1.27
C THR A 125 2.26 22.16 -0.91
N GLY A 126 3.46 22.65 -1.27
CA GLY A 126 3.98 23.95 -0.84
C GLY A 126 4.65 23.92 0.54
N ILE A 127 4.81 22.75 1.14
CA ILE A 127 5.51 22.52 2.41
C ILE A 127 6.82 21.79 2.09
N GLU A 128 7.96 22.39 2.44
CA GLU A 128 9.30 21.89 2.11
C GLU A 128 9.55 20.46 2.63
N GLU A 129 9.05 20.14 3.82
CA GLU A 129 9.18 18.82 4.45
C GLU A 129 8.52 17.70 3.63
N HIS A 130 7.56 18.05 2.75
CA HIS A 130 6.86 17.08 1.91
C HIS A 130 7.57 16.76 0.59
N ASP A 131 8.61 17.51 0.22
CA ASP A 131 9.26 17.38 -1.08
C ASP A 131 9.94 16.02 -1.27
N ASN A 132 10.42 15.42 -0.19
CA ASN A 132 11.12 14.14 -0.20
C ASN A 132 10.22 12.90 -0.05
N TYR A 133 8.92 13.03 0.17
CA TYR A 133 8.05 11.91 0.49
C TYR A 133 8.06 10.79 -0.57
N ALA A 134 8.09 11.14 -1.86
CA ALA A 134 8.16 10.16 -2.94
C ALA A 134 9.52 9.43 -2.96
N VAL A 135 10.61 10.16 -2.75
CA VAL A 135 11.98 9.63 -2.71
C VAL A 135 12.14 8.71 -1.50
N ASP A 136 11.63 9.11 -0.36
CA ASP A 136 11.67 8.30 0.87
C ASP A 136 10.88 7.00 0.75
N PHE A 137 9.73 7.03 0.07
CA PHE A 137 9.00 5.80 -0.26
C PHE A 137 9.84 4.87 -1.15
N ILE A 138 10.42 5.40 -2.21
CA ILE A 138 11.23 4.63 -3.17
C ILE A 138 12.46 4.02 -2.48
N LYS A 139 13.16 4.79 -1.65
CA LYS A 139 14.30 4.30 -0.85
C LYS A 139 13.87 3.23 0.16
N ALA A 140 12.75 3.46 0.86
CA ALA A 140 12.20 2.49 1.81
C ALA A 140 11.82 1.18 1.13
N THR A 141 11.26 1.25 -0.08
CA THR A 141 10.97 0.06 -0.91
C THR A 141 12.23 -0.77 -1.13
N GLY A 142 13.33 -0.16 -1.60
CA GLY A 142 14.60 -0.86 -1.82
C GLY A 142 15.17 -1.45 -0.53
N TRP A 143 15.05 -0.72 0.57
CA TRP A 143 15.50 -1.21 1.88
C TRP A 143 14.68 -2.41 2.36
N ILE A 144 13.35 -2.37 2.26
CA ILE A 144 12.44 -3.47 2.63
C ILE A 144 12.81 -4.73 1.84
N LYS A 145 12.94 -4.61 0.52
CA LYS A 145 13.27 -5.75 -0.35
C LYS A 145 14.61 -6.39 0.01
N LYS A 146 15.58 -5.60 0.47
CA LYS A 146 16.92 -6.08 0.86
C LYS A 146 16.96 -6.68 2.27
N ASN A 147 16.21 -6.12 3.22
CA ASN A 147 16.38 -6.41 4.65
C ASN A 147 15.25 -7.23 5.27
N LEU A 148 14.08 -7.30 4.62
CA LEU A 148 12.91 -8.05 5.09
C LEU A 148 12.58 -9.18 4.09
N PRO A 149 13.32 -10.31 4.16
CA PRO A 149 13.26 -11.35 3.14
C PRO A 149 11.85 -11.95 3.02
N GLY A 150 11.38 -12.10 1.78
CA GLY A 150 10.05 -12.63 1.44
C GLY A 150 8.95 -11.57 1.41
N ALA A 151 9.12 -10.43 2.07
CA ALA A 151 8.09 -9.38 2.09
C ALA A 151 7.94 -8.69 0.73
N HIS A 152 6.72 -8.29 0.45
CA HIS A 152 6.33 -7.52 -0.72
C HIS A 152 6.12 -6.05 -0.35
N VAL A 153 6.07 -5.18 -1.38
CA VAL A 153 5.81 -3.74 -1.22
C VAL A 153 4.67 -3.32 -2.13
N SER A 154 3.73 -2.59 -1.56
CA SER A 154 2.61 -1.97 -2.26
C SER A 154 2.47 -0.50 -1.87
N GLY A 155 1.60 0.23 -2.52
CA GLY A 155 1.24 1.60 -2.15
C GLY A 155 0.06 2.14 -2.93
N GLY A 156 -0.68 3.05 -2.28
CA GLY A 156 -1.80 3.79 -2.88
C GLY A 156 -1.28 4.94 -3.76
N VAL A 157 -0.99 4.66 -5.03
CA VAL A 157 -0.28 5.58 -5.94
C VAL A 157 -0.99 6.93 -6.12
N SER A 158 -2.32 6.94 -6.10
CA SER A 158 -3.10 8.18 -6.27
C SER A 158 -2.86 9.22 -5.17
N ASN A 159 -2.37 8.80 -4.00
CA ASN A 159 -2.08 9.72 -2.88
C ASN A 159 -0.96 10.71 -3.22
N LEU A 160 0.03 10.28 -4.03
CA LEU A 160 1.15 11.12 -4.46
C LEU A 160 0.73 12.48 -5.00
N SER A 161 -0.34 12.50 -5.77
CA SER A 161 -0.77 13.64 -6.58
C SER A 161 -2.00 14.37 -6.02
N PHE A 162 -2.28 14.28 -4.71
CA PHE A 162 -3.43 14.97 -4.11
C PHE A 162 -3.41 16.50 -4.32
N SER A 163 -2.24 17.11 -4.35
CA SER A 163 -2.07 18.53 -4.61
C SER A 163 -2.55 18.96 -6.00
N PHE A 164 -2.67 18.01 -6.94
CA PHE A 164 -3.11 18.25 -8.32
C PHE A 164 -4.52 17.73 -8.61
N ARG A 165 -5.38 17.60 -7.60
CA ARG A 165 -6.78 17.19 -7.82
C ARG A 165 -7.45 18.11 -8.84
N GLY A 166 -8.12 17.50 -9.84
CA GLY A 166 -8.74 18.21 -10.97
C GLY A 166 -7.88 18.27 -12.23
N ASN A 167 -6.57 18.02 -12.15
CA ASN A 167 -5.67 17.95 -13.31
C ASN A 167 -5.21 16.51 -13.56
N ASN A 168 -6.05 15.70 -14.18
CA ASN A 168 -5.76 14.27 -14.40
C ASN A 168 -4.51 14.04 -15.23
N TYR A 169 -4.21 14.90 -16.19
CA TYR A 169 -3.03 14.76 -17.05
C TYR A 169 -1.72 14.83 -16.26
N ILE A 170 -1.57 15.82 -15.39
CA ILE A 170 -0.40 15.94 -14.51
C ILE A 170 -0.36 14.75 -13.53
N ARG A 171 -1.50 14.40 -12.95
CA ARG A 171 -1.58 13.29 -12.00
C ARG A 171 -1.12 11.96 -12.61
N GLU A 172 -1.57 11.65 -13.82
CA GLU A 172 -1.17 10.42 -14.52
C GLU A 172 0.33 10.42 -14.86
N ALA A 173 0.89 11.56 -15.28
CA ALA A 173 2.33 11.69 -15.49
C ALA A 173 3.13 11.47 -14.21
N MET A 174 2.71 12.07 -13.09
CA MET A 174 3.33 11.86 -11.77
C MET A 174 3.28 10.39 -11.35
N HIS A 175 2.13 9.72 -11.53
CA HIS A 175 1.98 8.29 -11.20
C HIS A 175 2.90 7.42 -12.06
N ALA A 176 3.03 7.71 -13.34
CA ALA A 176 3.90 6.96 -14.26
C ALA A 176 5.38 7.09 -13.87
N VAL A 177 5.84 8.31 -13.53
CA VAL A 177 7.21 8.56 -13.06
C VAL A 177 7.47 7.81 -11.75
N PHE A 178 6.58 7.96 -10.77
CA PHE A 178 6.71 7.32 -9.48
C PHE A 178 6.77 5.80 -9.60
N LEU A 179 5.84 5.19 -10.33
CA LEU A 179 5.80 3.75 -10.55
C LEU A 179 7.06 3.24 -11.24
N TYR A 180 7.57 3.96 -12.25
CA TYR A 180 8.80 3.58 -12.93
C TYR A 180 9.96 3.43 -11.95
N HIS A 181 10.17 4.41 -11.06
CA HIS A 181 11.26 4.37 -10.09
C HIS A 181 11.00 3.39 -8.95
N ALA A 182 9.78 3.32 -8.42
CA ALA A 182 9.43 2.42 -7.33
C ALA A 182 9.53 0.93 -7.74
N ILE A 183 9.08 0.58 -8.95
CA ILE A 183 9.19 -0.78 -9.49
C ILE A 183 10.66 -1.18 -9.65
N ARG A 184 11.53 -0.28 -10.09
CA ARG A 184 12.98 -0.54 -10.19
C ARG A 184 13.64 -0.79 -8.84
N GLN A 185 13.07 -0.26 -7.76
CA GLN A 185 13.50 -0.55 -6.38
C GLN A 185 12.81 -1.78 -5.77
N GLY A 186 11.92 -2.45 -6.52
CA GLY A 186 11.31 -3.71 -6.13
C GLY A 186 9.88 -3.59 -5.59
N MET A 187 9.17 -2.50 -5.87
CA MET A 187 7.73 -2.42 -5.62
C MET A 187 7.01 -3.51 -6.43
N ASP A 188 6.28 -4.38 -5.75
CA ASP A 188 5.65 -5.56 -6.35
C ASP A 188 4.21 -5.29 -6.81
N MET A 189 3.51 -4.43 -6.10
CA MET A 189 2.09 -4.13 -6.27
C MET A 189 1.82 -2.64 -6.17
N GLY A 190 0.68 -2.20 -6.70
CA GLY A 190 0.21 -0.83 -6.55
C GLY A 190 -1.31 -0.78 -6.60
N ILE A 191 -1.91 0.04 -5.73
CA ILE A 191 -3.33 0.37 -5.82
C ILE A 191 -3.44 1.55 -6.78
N VAL A 192 -3.93 1.28 -7.98
CA VAL A 192 -3.96 2.22 -9.12
C VAL A 192 -5.34 2.26 -9.75
N ASN A 193 -5.62 3.33 -10.50
CA ASN A 193 -6.78 3.36 -11.38
C ASN A 193 -6.51 2.45 -12.60
N PRO A 194 -7.29 1.39 -12.83
CA PRO A 194 -7.06 0.48 -13.95
C PRO A 194 -7.28 1.12 -15.33
N ALA A 195 -7.95 2.29 -15.39
CA ALA A 195 -8.13 3.06 -16.62
C ALA A 195 -6.92 3.96 -16.95
N ALA A 196 -5.94 4.11 -16.04
CA ALA A 196 -4.74 4.88 -16.31
C ALA A 196 -3.83 4.10 -17.26
N SER A 197 -3.50 4.71 -18.40
CA SER A 197 -2.73 4.09 -19.49
C SER A 197 -1.42 4.79 -19.81
N VAL A 198 -1.09 5.87 -19.09
CA VAL A 198 0.13 6.66 -19.35
C VAL A 198 1.35 5.90 -18.86
N LEU A 199 2.29 5.65 -19.77
CA LEU A 199 3.59 5.08 -19.46
C LEU A 199 4.64 6.18 -19.26
N TYR A 200 5.70 5.86 -18.52
CA TYR A 200 6.84 6.78 -18.32
C TYR A 200 7.42 7.32 -19.63
N THR A 201 7.48 6.48 -20.67
CA THR A 201 7.96 6.84 -22.02
C THR A 201 7.03 7.77 -22.80
N ASP A 202 5.76 7.82 -22.42
CA ASP A 202 4.74 8.61 -23.11
C ASP A 202 4.71 10.07 -22.65
N ILE A 203 5.45 10.39 -21.58
CA ILE A 203 5.49 11.74 -21.02
C ILE A 203 6.27 12.65 -21.96
N PRO A 204 5.64 13.71 -22.52
CA PRO A 204 6.31 14.63 -23.44
C PRO A 204 7.56 15.27 -22.82
N VAL A 205 8.59 15.50 -23.66
CA VAL A 205 9.86 16.13 -23.23
C VAL A 205 9.64 17.53 -22.62
N SER A 206 8.60 18.25 -23.05
CA SER A 206 8.22 19.54 -22.47
C SER A 206 7.86 19.47 -20.98
N TYR A 207 7.53 18.28 -20.48
CA TYR A 207 7.28 18.03 -19.05
C TYR A 207 8.48 17.41 -18.33
N THR A 208 9.63 17.26 -19.02
CA THR A 208 10.88 16.75 -18.40
C THR A 208 11.39 17.67 -17.29
N HIS A 209 11.03 18.94 -17.26
CA HIS A 209 11.34 19.82 -16.13
C HIS A 209 10.63 19.37 -14.85
N LEU A 210 9.40 18.86 -14.94
CA LEU A 210 8.72 18.20 -13.82
C LEU A 210 9.40 16.88 -13.43
N ARG A 211 10.01 16.17 -14.42
CA ARG A 211 10.82 14.97 -14.19
C ARG A 211 12.16 15.31 -13.54
N ALA A 212 12.85 16.35 -14.00
CA ALA A 212 14.19 16.73 -13.56
C ALA A 212 14.20 17.30 -12.13
N HIS A 213 13.23 18.11 -11.76
CA HIS A 213 13.15 18.67 -10.40
C HIS A 213 12.92 17.61 -9.32
N GLU A 214 12.35 16.44 -9.67
CA GLU A 214 12.15 15.34 -8.72
C GLU A 214 13.33 14.35 -8.70
N THR A 215 14.18 14.30 -9.73
CA THR A 215 15.24 13.28 -9.86
C THR A 215 16.66 13.83 -9.82
N ASP A 216 16.91 15.03 -10.33
CA ASP A 216 18.27 15.56 -10.47
C ASP A 216 18.84 16.18 -9.19
N GLN A 217 18.03 16.42 -8.17
CA GLN A 217 18.53 16.89 -6.86
C GLN A 217 19.05 15.75 -5.98
N TYR A 218 18.89 14.47 -6.38
CA TYR A 218 19.12 13.32 -5.48
C TYR A 218 19.86 12.14 -6.12
N LEU A 219 20.48 12.34 -7.30
CA LEU A 219 21.48 11.45 -7.88
C LEU A 219 22.87 12.03 -7.72
#